data_baf1464c3a57fed4de88f08fc2bccae6
#
_entry.id   baf1464c3a57fed4de88f08fc2bccae6
#
_cell.length_a   1.000
_cell.length_b   1.000
_cell.length_c   1.000
_cell.angle_alpha   90.00
_cell.angle_beta   90.00
_cell.angle_gamma   90.00
#
_symmetry.space_group_name_H-M   'P 1'
#
loop_
_entity.id
_entity.type
_entity.pdbx_description
1 polymer ?
#
loop_
_entity_poly.entity_id
_entity_poly.type
_entity_poly.pdbx_seq_one_letter_code
_entity_poly.pdbx_strand_id
1 'polypeptide(L)'
;MKLPPAPATKAILSKQEYRQLVEQSPLLVWRANLTMGCDYFNERWLAFTGRTLDQELGSGWAEGVHPDDLQKCISIYETSFSQRQIFEMEYRLRRCDGIYRWLFDRGTPYSDSTGNFAGYIGTCLDVTDRIESQNELRRKQEAEMSRLKELLPICAHCRNVRDDKGYWQKLESYLHEHSDLTFTHGVCPSCIRKLYPDIAGMILKDGGGKQ
;
A
#
# COMPACT_ATOMS: atom_id res chain seq x y z
N MET A 1 24.97 12.39 -29.37
CA MET A 1 25.47 11.02 -29.57
C MET A 1 24.49 10.31 -30.50
N LYS A 2 24.87 10.00 -31.76
CA LYS A 2 23.99 9.29 -32.70
C LYS A 2 24.09 7.80 -32.38
N LEU A 3 22.96 7.14 -32.19
CA LEU A 3 22.90 5.68 -32.08
C LEU A 3 23.38 5.05 -33.40
N PRO A 4 24.12 3.96 -33.34
CA PRO A 4 24.55 3.23 -34.56
C PRO A 4 23.29 2.72 -35.29
N PRO A 5 23.35 2.61 -36.65
CA PRO A 5 22.23 2.08 -37.41
C PRO A 5 21.96 0.62 -37.01
N ALA A 6 20.67 0.25 -36.94
CA ALA A 6 20.25 -1.10 -36.61
C ALA A 6 20.82 -2.09 -37.65
N PRO A 7 21.28 -3.28 -37.26
CA PRO A 7 21.73 -4.32 -38.22
C PRO A 7 20.56 -4.73 -39.11
N ALA A 8 20.80 -4.83 -40.39
CA ALA A 8 19.79 -5.15 -41.42
C ALA A 8 19.28 -6.61 -41.38
N THR A 9 19.82 -7.46 -40.49
CA THR A 9 19.47 -8.87 -40.37
C THR A 9 18.96 -9.16 -38.98
N LYS A 10 17.74 -9.75 -38.87
CA LYS A 10 17.19 -10.25 -37.61
C LYS A 10 18.16 -11.30 -37.06
N ALA A 11 18.79 -11.03 -35.94
CA ALA A 11 19.67 -11.98 -35.29
C ALA A 11 18.82 -13.20 -34.83
N ILE A 12 19.11 -14.36 -35.41
CA ILE A 12 18.54 -15.64 -34.97
C ILE A 12 19.44 -16.14 -33.85
N LEU A 13 18.95 -16.04 -32.62
CA LEU A 13 19.67 -16.52 -31.44
C LEU A 13 19.72 -18.05 -31.43
N SER A 14 20.88 -18.61 -31.06
CA SER A 14 21.01 -20.04 -30.78
C SER A 14 20.21 -20.44 -29.54
N LYS A 15 19.93 -21.72 -29.39
CA LYS A 15 19.25 -22.27 -28.18
C LYS A 15 20.01 -21.89 -26.90
N GLN A 16 21.34 -21.83 -26.96
CA GLN A 16 22.16 -21.45 -25.80
C GLN A 16 22.02 -19.98 -25.47
N GLU A 17 21.97 -19.08 -26.43
CA GLU A 17 21.75 -17.65 -26.23
C GLU A 17 20.36 -17.36 -25.67
N TYR A 18 19.31 -18.04 -26.17
CA TYR A 18 17.98 -17.93 -25.57
C TYR A 18 17.98 -18.36 -24.12
N ARG A 19 18.62 -19.46 -23.76
CA ARG A 19 18.76 -19.91 -22.39
C ARG A 19 19.48 -18.87 -21.53
N GLN A 20 20.59 -18.34 -22.00
CA GLN A 20 21.34 -17.30 -21.29
C GLN A 20 20.49 -16.04 -21.03
N LEU A 21 19.67 -15.61 -21.99
CA LEU A 21 18.78 -14.47 -21.82
C LEU A 21 17.76 -14.69 -20.68
N VAL A 22 17.24 -15.90 -20.56
CA VAL A 22 16.28 -16.24 -19.50
C VAL A 22 16.97 -16.36 -18.14
N GLU A 23 18.12 -17.04 -18.07
CA GLU A 23 18.88 -17.23 -16.82
C GLU A 23 19.44 -15.91 -16.28
N GLN A 24 19.89 -15.01 -17.16
CA GLN A 24 20.43 -13.70 -16.79
C GLN A 24 19.36 -12.60 -16.69
N SER A 25 18.08 -12.95 -16.87
CA SER A 25 16.98 -12.00 -16.69
C SER A 25 16.99 -11.43 -15.26
N PRO A 26 16.78 -10.11 -15.09
CA PRO A 26 16.62 -9.53 -13.76
C PRO A 26 15.29 -9.92 -13.09
N LEU A 27 14.37 -10.54 -13.84
CA LEU A 27 13.09 -11.01 -13.36
C LEU A 27 13.19 -12.47 -12.89
N LEU A 28 12.34 -12.84 -11.95
CA LEU A 28 12.11 -14.24 -11.60
C LEU A 28 11.24 -14.84 -12.70
N VAL A 29 11.75 -15.86 -13.39
CA VAL A 29 11.05 -16.49 -14.52
C VAL A 29 10.64 -17.91 -14.15
N TRP A 30 9.38 -18.27 -14.44
CA TRP A 30 8.85 -19.59 -14.23
C TRP A 30 8.08 -20.09 -15.46
N ARG A 31 7.93 -21.40 -15.57
CA ARG A 31 7.10 -22.04 -16.58
C ARG A 31 6.30 -23.19 -15.94
N ALA A 32 5.06 -23.36 -16.40
CA ALA A 32 4.22 -24.46 -16.03
C ALA A 32 3.75 -25.24 -17.26
N ASN A 33 3.57 -26.55 -17.08
CA ASN A 33 3.11 -27.47 -18.10
C ASN A 33 1.58 -27.60 -18.15
N LEU A 34 1.07 -28.51 -18.98
CA LEU A 34 -0.37 -28.76 -19.17
C LEU A 34 -1.09 -29.28 -17.92
N THR A 35 -0.38 -29.78 -16.93
CA THR A 35 -0.94 -30.27 -15.67
C THR A 35 -0.89 -29.22 -14.58
N MET A 36 -0.67 -27.96 -14.93
CA MET A 36 -0.56 -26.81 -14.01
C MET A 36 0.69 -26.84 -13.12
N GLY A 37 1.50 -27.89 -13.16
CA GLY A 37 2.74 -27.99 -12.40
C GLY A 37 3.84 -27.14 -13.01
N CYS A 38 4.54 -26.35 -12.21
CA CYS A 38 5.73 -25.66 -12.63
C CYS A 38 6.86 -26.65 -12.94
N ASP A 39 7.46 -26.54 -14.12
CA ASP A 39 8.52 -27.41 -14.61
C ASP A 39 9.84 -26.70 -14.91
N TYR A 40 9.88 -25.38 -14.68
CA TYR A 40 11.07 -24.58 -14.83
C TYR A 40 11.04 -23.33 -13.97
N PHE A 41 12.19 -23.01 -13.38
CA PHE A 41 12.49 -21.75 -12.73
C PHE A 41 13.92 -21.32 -13.11
N ASN A 42 14.13 -20.03 -13.38
CA ASN A 42 15.48 -19.54 -13.68
C ASN A 42 16.34 -19.41 -12.41
N GLU A 43 17.65 -19.26 -12.58
CA GLU A 43 18.61 -19.09 -11.46
C GLU A 43 18.23 -17.93 -10.53
N ARG A 44 17.64 -16.87 -11.09
CA ARG A 44 17.20 -15.72 -10.31
C ARG A 44 16.08 -16.07 -9.31
N TRP A 45 15.13 -16.93 -9.72
CA TRP A 45 14.09 -17.44 -8.83
C TRP A 45 14.70 -18.25 -7.68
N LEU A 46 15.56 -19.20 -8.01
CA LEU A 46 16.19 -20.08 -7.03
C LEU A 46 17.08 -19.30 -6.06
N ALA A 47 17.81 -18.31 -6.54
CA ALA A 47 18.59 -17.42 -5.68
C ALA A 47 17.72 -16.55 -4.77
N PHE A 48 16.55 -16.11 -5.25
CA PHE A 48 15.59 -15.33 -4.45
C PHE A 48 15.00 -16.14 -3.31
N THR A 49 14.49 -17.34 -3.61
CA THR A 49 13.85 -18.21 -2.59
C THR A 49 14.86 -18.95 -1.72
N GLY A 50 16.10 -19.14 -2.22
CA GLY A 50 17.13 -19.98 -1.56
C GLY A 50 16.81 -21.46 -1.59
N ARG A 51 15.85 -21.87 -2.45
CA ARG A 51 15.40 -23.26 -2.57
C ARG A 51 16.00 -23.92 -3.82
N THR A 52 16.10 -25.23 -3.81
CA THR A 52 16.52 -25.99 -4.97
C THR A 52 15.40 -26.09 -6.01
N LEU A 53 15.76 -26.39 -7.26
CA LEU A 53 14.78 -26.59 -8.33
C LEU A 53 13.78 -27.69 -7.93
N ASP A 54 14.23 -28.81 -7.40
CA ASP A 54 13.37 -29.94 -7.00
C ASP A 54 12.34 -29.55 -5.94
N GLN A 55 12.68 -28.60 -5.06
CA GLN A 55 11.77 -28.08 -4.05
C GLN A 55 10.71 -27.13 -4.63
N GLU A 56 11.02 -26.49 -5.74
CA GLU A 56 10.11 -25.50 -6.38
C GLU A 56 9.20 -26.16 -7.42
N LEU A 57 9.61 -27.29 -8.03
CA LEU A 57 8.86 -27.96 -9.09
C LEU A 57 7.43 -28.36 -8.65
N GLY A 58 6.54 -28.47 -9.63
CA GLY A 58 5.15 -28.82 -9.41
C GLY A 58 4.41 -27.68 -8.70
N SER A 59 3.95 -27.94 -7.49
CA SER A 59 3.31 -26.97 -6.59
C SER A 59 4.25 -26.48 -5.48
N GLY A 60 5.54 -26.81 -5.51
CA GLY A 60 6.49 -26.49 -4.45
C GLY A 60 6.66 -25.00 -4.19
N TRP A 61 6.55 -24.17 -5.22
CA TRP A 61 6.58 -22.71 -5.11
C TRP A 61 5.54 -22.15 -4.11
N ALA A 62 4.40 -22.82 -3.99
CA ALA A 62 3.31 -22.39 -3.10
C ALA A 62 3.68 -22.40 -1.61
N GLU A 63 4.65 -23.23 -1.20
CA GLU A 63 5.15 -23.27 0.18
C GLU A 63 5.86 -21.99 0.61
N GLY A 64 6.37 -21.22 -0.36
CA GLY A 64 7.00 -19.91 -0.13
C GLY A 64 6.00 -18.76 -0.04
N VAL A 65 4.77 -18.93 -0.49
CA VAL A 65 3.73 -17.89 -0.49
C VAL A 65 3.25 -17.62 0.95
N HIS A 66 2.98 -16.35 1.26
CA HIS A 66 2.43 -15.99 2.55
C HIS A 66 1.07 -16.65 2.77
N PRO A 67 0.78 -17.22 3.96
CA PRO A 67 -0.47 -17.95 4.22
C PRO A 67 -1.75 -17.18 3.85
N ASP A 68 -1.79 -15.88 4.14
CA ASP A 68 -2.96 -15.04 3.81
C ASP A 68 -3.19 -14.87 2.31
N ASP A 69 -2.13 -15.01 1.50
CA ASP A 69 -2.19 -14.76 0.05
C ASP A 69 -2.39 -16.06 -0.75
N LEU A 70 -2.04 -17.22 -0.16
CA LEU A 70 -1.96 -18.51 -0.84
C LEU A 70 -3.26 -18.89 -1.54
N GLN A 71 -4.38 -18.83 -0.85
CA GLN A 71 -5.68 -19.24 -1.40
C GLN A 71 -6.08 -18.36 -2.60
N LYS A 72 -5.83 -17.06 -2.50
CA LYS A 72 -6.06 -16.11 -3.58
C LYS A 72 -5.19 -16.41 -4.80
N CYS A 73 -3.90 -16.67 -4.58
CA CYS A 73 -2.96 -17.01 -5.67
C CYS A 73 -3.40 -18.27 -6.42
N ILE A 74 -3.73 -19.33 -5.70
CA ILE A 74 -4.20 -20.58 -6.30
C ILE A 74 -5.47 -20.35 -7.11
N SER A 75 -6.46 -19.65 -6.55
CA SER A 75 -7.73 -19.39 -7.24
C SER A 75 -7.57 -18.60 -8.53
N ILE A 76 -6.72 -17.56 -8.52
CA ILE A 76 -6.42 -16.76 -9.73
C ILE A 76 -5.72 -17.64 -10.77
N TYR A 77 -4.73 -18.42 -10.35
CA TYR A 77 -3.96 -19.28 -11.25
C TYR A 77 -4.84 -20.35 -11.90
N GLU A 78 -5.63 -21.12 -11.12
CA GLU A 78 -6.54 -22.16 -11.61
C GLU A 78 -7.60 -21.59 -12.57
N THR A 79 -8.23 -20.48 -12.21
CA THR A 79 -9.23 -19.81 -13.04
C THR A 79 -8.64 -19.39 -14.37
N SER A 80 -7.50 -18.70 -14.33
CA SER A 80 -6.85 -18.22 -15.56
C SER A 80 -6.32 -19.34 -16.43
N PHE A 81 -5.80 -20.43 -15.82
CA PHE A 81 -5.34 -21.60 -16.53
C PHE A 81 -6.48 -22.29 -17.29
N SER A 82 -7.63 -22.49 -16.63
CA SER A 82 -8.81 -23.12 -17.25
C SER A 82 -9.35 -22.29 -18.43
N GLN A 83 -9.28 -20.97 -18.31
CA GLN A 83 -9.73 -20.04 -19.34
C GLN A 83 -8.67 -19.71 -20.40
N ARG A 84 -7.43 -20.13 -20.19
CA ARG A 84 -6.26 -19.80 -21.02
C ARG A 84 -6.08 -18.30 -21.19
N GLN A 85 -6.27 -17.55 -20.11
CA GLN A 85 -6.16 -16.10 -20.08
C GLN A 85 -4.90 -15.64 -19.34
N ILE A 86 -4.41 -14.47 -19.69
CA ILE A 86 -3.32 -13.81 -18.96
C ILE A 86 -3.83 -13.49 -17.56
N PHE A 87 -3.00 -13.69 -16.55
CA PHE A 87 -3.26 -13.20 -15.21
C PHE A 87 -2.18 -12.26 -14.71
N GLU A 88 -2.57 -11.42 -13.80
CA GLU A 88 -1.68 -10.56 -13.01
C GLU A 88 -2.11 -10.66 -11.55
N MET A 89 -1.14 -10.82 -10.66
CA MET A 89 -1.41 -10.86 -9.23
C MET A 89 -0.23 -10.31 -8.43
N GLU A 90 -0.57 -9.71 -7.28
CA GLU A 90 0.44 -9.33 -6.28
C GLU A 90 0.26 -10.23 -5.06
N TYR A 91 1.37 -10.80 -4.59
CA TYR A 91 1.42 -11.66 -3.42
C TYR A 91 2.78 -11.58 -2.74
N ARG A 92 2.82 -12.02 -1.49
CA ARG A 92 4.06 -12.07 -0.71
C ARG A 92 4.72 -13.43 -0.86
N LEU A 93 5.97 -13.44 -1.31
CA LEU A 93 6.82 -14.63 -1.39
C LEU A 93 7.99 -14.50 -0.40
N ARG A 94 8.30 -15.58 0.29
CA ARG A 94 9.40 -15.64 1.26
C ARG A 94 10.74 -15.71 0.54
N ARG A 95 11.60 -14.75 0.80
CA ARG A 95 12.97 -14.69 0.30
C ARG A 95 13.88 -15.60 1.14
N CYS A 96 15.08 -15.90 0.64
CA CYS A 96 16.07 -16.78 1.28
C CYS A 96 16.50 -16.33 2.71
N ASP A 97 16.34 -15.06 3.04
CA ASP A 97 16.58 -14.50 4.38
C ASP A 97 15.37 -14.64 5.33
N GLY A 98 14.29 -15.29 4.89
CA GLY A 98 13.07 -15.47 5.66
C GLY A 98 12.08 -14.30 5.59
N ILE A 99 12.44 -13.19 4.95
CA ILE A 99 11.59 -12.00 4.84
C ILE A 99 10.62 -12.17 3.67
N TYR A 100 9.34 -11.84 3.89
CA TYR A 100 8.36 -11.77 2.82
C TYR A 100 8.53 -10.50 1.99
N ARG A 101 8.57 -10.69 0.66
CA ARG A 101 8.67 -9.61 -0.33
C ARG A 101 7.44 -9.64 -1.23
N TRP A 102 6.93 -8.48 -1.60
CA TRP A 102 5.83 -8.36 -2.54
C TRP A 102 6.32 -8.62 -3.95
N LEU A 103 5.73 -9.61 -4.59
CA LEU A 103 5.97 -9.90 -6.00
C LEU A 103 4.75 -9.50 -6.82
N PHE A 104 4.99 -8.84 -7.95
CA PHE A 104 4.03 -8.72 -9.04
C PHE A 104 4.31 -9.83 -10.04
N ASP A 105 3.37 -10.75 -10.18
CA ASP A 105 3.48 -11.92 -11.06
C ASP A 105 2.51 -11.77 -12.23
N ARG A 106 3.03 -11.99 -13.43
CA ARG A 106 2.25 -12.03 -14.67
C ARG A 106 2.50 -13.33 -15.39
N GLY A 107 1.45 -14.14 -15.54
CA GLY A 107 1.45 -15.37 -16.28
C GLY A 107 0.73 -15.25 -17.62
N THR A 108 1.33 -15.83 -18.66
CA THR A 108 0.80 -15.79 -20.03
C THR A 108 0.72 -17.20 -20.59
N PRO A 109 -0.40 -17.61 -21.19
CA PRO A 109 -0.47 -18.89 -21.88
C PRO A 109 0.47 -18.91 -23.08
N TYR A 110 1.16 -20.04 -23.29
CA TYR A 110 2.02 -20.20 -24.45
C TYR A 110 1.65 -21.43 -25.26
N SER A 111 2.04 -21.43 -26.53
CA SER A 111 1.77 -22.54 -27.46
C SER A 111 3.07 -23.23 -27.85
N ASP A 112 2.97 -24.52 -28.16
CA ASP A 112 4.05 -25.31 -28.75
C ASP A 112 4.31 -24.91 -30.22
N SER A 113 5.25 -25.59 -30.88
CA SER A 113 5.61 -25.36 -32.30
C SER A 113 4.47 -25.66 -33.28
N THR A 114 3.44 -26.34 -32.86
CA THR A 114 2.25 -26.69 -33.66
C THR A 114 1.08 -25.74 -33.42
N GLY A 115 1.24 -24.79 -32.51
CA GLY A 115 0.21 -23.80 -32.15
C GLY A 115 -0.76 -24.27 -31.07
N ASN A 116 -0.58 -25.47 -30.50
CA ASN A 116 -1.41 -25.95 -29.42
C ASN A 116 -0.97 -25.36 -28.09
N PHE A 117 -1.96 -25.11 -27.19
CA PHE A 117 -1.67 -24.68 -25.83
C PHE A 117 -0.73 -25.68 -25.14
N ALA A 118 0.36 -25.18 -24.58
CA ALA A 118 1.42 -25.98 -23.96
C ALA A 118 1.64 -25.67 -22.47
N GLY A 119 0.95 -24.69 -21.93
CA GLY A 119 1.06 -24.29 -20.53
C GLY A 119 1.20 -22.78 -20.36
N TYR A 120 1.86 -22.38 -19.28
CA TYR A 120 2.08 -20.97 -18.93
C TYR A 120 3.55 -20.67 -18.79
N ILE A 121 3.91 -19.45 -19.16
CA ILE A 121 5.18 -18.83 -18.83
C ILE A 121 4.91 -17.55 -18.08
N GLY A 122 5.64 -17.27 -17.02
CA GLY A 122 5.44 -16.08 -16.25
C GLY A 122 6.71 -15.46 -15.71
N THR A 123 6.56 -14.23 -15.26
CA THR A 123 7.63 -13.44 -14.68
C THR A 123 7.14 -12.74 -13.43
N CYS A 124 7.99 -12.76 -12.39
CA CYS A 124 7.72 -12.01 -11.17
C CYS A 124 8.76 -10.90 -11.00
N LEU A 125 8.27 -9.74 -10.57
CA LEU A 125 9.07 -8.58 -10.22
C LEU A 125 8.89 -8.29 -8.73
N ASP A 126 9.99 -8.10 -7.99
CA ASP A 126 9.93 -7.60 -6.62
C ASP A 126 9.48 -6.13 -6.63
N VAL A 127 8.31 -5.87 -6.07
CA VAL A 127 7.66 -4.56 -6.02
C VAL A 127 7.55 -4.03 -4.60
N THR A 128 8.28 -4.61 -3.65
CA THR A 128 8.20 -4.28 -2.23
C THR A 128 8.49 -2.81 -1.99
N ASP A 129 9.59 -2.30 -2.52
CA ASP A 129 10.00 -0.91 -2.29
C ASP A 129 8.97 0.08 -2.85
N ARG A 130 8.32 -0.28 -3.98
CA ARG A 130 7.20 0.50 -4.54
C ARG A 130 6.00 0.52 -3.60
N ILE A 131 5.58 -0.65 -3.13
CA ILE A 131 4.42 -0.79 -2.24
C ILE A 131 4.68 -0.10 -0.89
N GLU A 132 5.87 -0.27 -0.32
CA GLU A 132 6.26 0.36 0.95
C GLU A 132 6.26 1.89 0.84
N SER A 133 6.85 2.43 -0.23
CA SER A 133 6.87 3.87 -0.49
C SER A 133 5.46 4.45 -0.67
N GLN A 134 4.59 3.76 -1.39
CA GLN A 134 3.18 4.15 -1.56
C GLN A 134 2.42 4.14 -0.23
N ASN A 135 2.63 3.10 0.59
CA ASN A 135 2.00 2.99 1.90
C ASN A 135 2.48 4.07 2.87
N GLU A 136 3.77 4.40 2.86
CA GLU A 136 4.32 5.49 3.67
C GLU A 136 3.72 6.84 3.27
N LEU A 137 3.66 7.13 1.97
CA LEU A 137 3.03 8.35 1.46
C LEU A 137 1.56 8.45 1.88
N ARG A 138 0.80 7.36 1.72
CA ARG A 138 -0.60 7.30 2.15
C ARG A 138 -0.76 7.59 3.65
N ARG A 139 0.07 6.96 4.49
CA ARG A 139 0.04 7.21 5.94
C ARG A 139 0.31 8.67 6.30
N LYS A 140 1.27 9.32 5.60
CA LYS A 140 1.56 10.74 5.78
C LYS A 140 0.38 11.62 5.39
N GLN A 141 -0.28 11.31 4.27
CA GLN A 141 -1.48 12.02 3.82
C GLN A 141 -2.66 11.85 4.78
N GLU A 142 -2.90 10.63 5.26
CA GLU A 142 -3.95 10.32 6.25
C GLU A 142 -3.70 11.06 7.57
N ALA A 143 -2.46 11.11 8.05
CA ALA A 143 -2.08 11.84 9.25
C ALA A 143 -2.28 13.35 9.09
N GLU A 144 -1.92 13.93 7.94
CA GLU A 144 -2.13 15.35 7.64
C GLU A 144 -3.62 15.68 7.53
N MET A 145 -4.40 14.83 6.86
CA MET A 145 -5.87 14.98 6.80
C MET A 145 -6.52 14.93 8.18
N SER A 146 -6.05 14.04 9.08
CA SER A 146 -6.52 14.01 10.47
C SER A 146 -6.21 15.30 11.21
N ARG A 147 -4.99 15.82 11.09
CA ARG A 147 -4.62 17.12 11.69
C ARG A 147 -5.48 18.27 11.20
N LEU A 148 -5.80 18.31 9.90
CA LEU A 148 -6.65 19.36 9.34
C LEU A 148 -8.10 19.26 9.84
N LYS A 149 -8.61 18.04 10.08
CA LYS A 149 -9.95 17.83 10.66
C LYS A 149 -10.05 18.26 12.12
N GLU A 150 -8.93 18.27 12.86
CA GLU A 150 -8.87 18.76 14.24
C GLU A 150 -8.88 20.29 14.33
N LEU A 151 -8.69 21.01 13.21
CA LEU A 151 -8.76 22.47 13.21
C LEU A 151 -10.21 22.94 13.18
N LEU A 152 -10.65 23.51 14.30
CA LEU A 152 -11.97 24.07 14.44
C LEU A 152 -12.01 25.51 13.87
N PRO A 153 -12.72 25.78 12.77
CA PRO A 153 -12.77 27.12 12.19
C PRO A 153 -13.50 28.08 13.12
N ILE A 154 -12.82 29.10 13.62
CA ILE A 154 -13.38 30.11 14.53
C ILE A 154 -13.43 31.46 13.80
N CYS A 155 -14.58 32.16 13.89
CA CYS A 155 -14.73 33.50 13.38
C CYS A 155 -13.80 34.45 14.13
N ALA A 156 -12.93 35.17 13.41
CA ALA A 156 -11.98 36.10 14.01
C ALA A 156 -12.65 37.27 14.75
N HIS A 157 -13.89 37.63 14.40
CA HIS A 157 -14.66 38.72 15.00
C HIS A 157 -15.52 38.27 16.16
N CYS A 158 -16.49 37.38 15.93
CA CYS A 158 -17.50 37.01 16.96
C CYS A 158 -17.18 35.72 17.73
N ARG A 159 -16.08 35.01 17.35
CA ARG A 159 -15.63 33.76 17.96
C ARG A 159 -16.59 32.57 17.81
N ASN A 160 -17.62 32.70 16.97
CA ASN A 160 -18.44 31.56 16.59
C ASN A 160 -17.61 30.50 15.85
N VAL A 161 -17.99 29.27 16.03
CA VAL A 161 -17.37 28.10 15.41
C VAL A 161 -18.22 27.68 14.22
N ARG A 162 -17.56 27.24 13.13
CA ARG A 162 -18.23 26.66 11.98
C ARG A 162 -18.21 25.15 12.10
N ASP A 163 -19.39 24.54 12.13
CA ASP A 163 -19.54 23.08 12.15
C ASP A 163 -19.24 22.43 10.77
N ASP A 164 -19.24 21.09 10.73
CA ASP A 164 -18.98 20.30 9.51
C ASP A 164 -20.03 20.50 8.42
N LYS A 165 -21.21 21.01 8.76
CA LYS A 165 -22.30 21.33 7.83
C LYS A 165 -22.19 22.76 7.28
N GLY A 166 -21.21 23.54 7.78
CA GLY A 166 -20.97 24.91 7.35
C GLY A 166 -21.73 25.97 8.12
N TYR A 167 -22.48 25.63 9.16
CA TYR A 167 -23.22 26.58 9.99
C TYR A 167 -22.35 27.15 11.10
N TRP A 168 -22.58 28.45 11.41
CA TRP A 168 -21.88 29.13 12.48
C TRP A 168 -22.71 29.08 13.78
N GLN A 169 -22.10 28.58 14.85
CA GLN A 169 -22.73 28.51 16.17
C GLN A 169 -21.77 28.98 17.26
N LYS A 170 -22.31 29.18 18.48
CA LYS A 170 -21.47 29.56 19.61
C LYS A 170 -20.54 28.40 19.99
N LEU A 171 -19.32 28.75 20.43
CA LEU A 171 -18.32 27.76 20.82
C LEU A 171 -18.86 26.82 21.92
N GLU A 172 -19.57 27.37 22.92
CA GLU A 172 -20.15 26.60 24.03
C GLU A 172 -21.17 25.57 23.51
N SER A 173 -22.04 25.97 22.57
CA SER A 173 -23.03 25.08 21.96
C SER A 173 -22.35 23.94 21.19
N TYR A 174 -21.34 24.28 20.39
CA TYR A 174 -20.56 23.30 19.62
C TYR A 174 -19.90 22.29 20.57
N LEU A 175 -19.21 22.74 21.61
CA LEU A 175 -18.51 21.86 22.55
C LEU A 175 -19.47 20.98 23.35
N HIS A 176 -20.68 21.51 23.71
CA HIS A 176 -21.70 20.71 24.37
C HIS A 176 -22.24 19.57 23.49
N GLU A 177 -22.33 19.78 22.18
CA GLU A 177 -22.78 18.76 21.21
C GLU A 177 -21.69 17.74 20.83
N HIS A 178 -20.40 18.12 20.92
CA HIS A 178 -19.29 17.31 20.42
C HIS A 178 -18.31 16.83 21.50
N SER A 179 -18.60 17.13 22.79
CA SER A 179 -17.78 16.67 23.91
C SER A 179 -18.64 16.54 25.17
N ASP A 180 -18.13 15.81 26.16
CA ASP A 180 -18.78 15.67 27.50
C ASP A 180 -18.55 16.89 28.42
N LEU A 181 -18.13 18.03 27.85
CA LEU A 181 -17.85 19.23 28.61
C LEU A 181 -19.14 19.95 29.02
N THR A 182 -19.27 20.25 30.32
CA THR A 182 -20.31 21.10 30.85
C THR A 182 -19.73 22.45 31.27
N PHE A 183 -20.46 23.52 30.99
CA PHE A 183 -20.03 24.88 31.27
C PHE A 183 -20.77 25.46 32.48
N THR A 184 -20.00 26.10 33.37
CA THR A 184 -20.52 26.97 34.40
C THR A 184 -20.24 28.42 34.04
N HIS A 185 -21.15 29.31 34.32
CA HIS A 185 -21.00 30.73 34.01
C HIS A 185 -20.42 31.47 35.22
N GLY A 186 -19.40 32.26 34.96
CA GLY A 186 -18.77 33.14 35.90
C GLY A 186 -18.29 34.42 35.23
N VAL A 187 -17.96 35.43 36.03
CA VAL A 187 -17.38 36.67 35.53
C VAL A 187 -15.93 36.76 35.96
N CYS A 188 -15.02 36.85 35.03
CA CYS A 188 -13.59 36.94 35.34
C CYS A 188 -13.25 38.32 35.97
N PRO A 189 -12.15 38.42 36.74
CA PRO A 189 -11.75 39.65 37.41
C PRO A 189 -11.62 40.89 36.49
N SER A 190 -11.16 40.70 35.24
CA SER A 190 -11.08 41.80 34.29
C SER A 190 -12.45 42.31 33.84
N CYS A 191 -13.40 41.39 33.64
CA CYS A 191 -14.79 41.76 33.31
C CYS A 191 -15.52 42.35 34.53
N ILE A 192 -15.27 41.86 35.73
CA ILE A 192 -15.83 42.47 36.96
C ILE A 192 -15.39 43.94 37.05
N ARG A 193 -14.10 44.26 36.88
CA ARG A 193 -13.60 45.61 36.92
C ARG A 193 -14.20 46.51 35.82
N LYS A 194 -14.52 45.97 34.67
CA LYS A 194 -15.07 46.69 33.53
C LYS A 194 -16.58 46.92 33.65
N LEU A 195 -17.33 45.90 34.09
CA LEU A 195 -18.78 45.92 34.12
C LEU A 195 -19.36 46.46 35.46
N TYR A 196 -18.59 46.31 36.55
CA TYR A 196 -19.01 46.65 37.91
C TYR A 196 -17.88 47.42 38.64
N PRO A 197 -17.41 48.56 38.12
CA PRO A 197 -16.26 49.26 38.70
C PRO A 197 -16.45 49.69 40.16
N ASP A 198 -17.67 50.04 40.56
CA ASP A 198 -17.98 50.55 41.91
C ASP A 198 -17.88 49.48 43.00
N ILE A 199 -18.09 48.23 42.67
CA ILE A 199 -18.09 47.12 43.62
C ILE A 199 -16.99 46.11 43.38
N ALA A 200 -16.19 46.29 42.30
CA ALA A 200 -15.11 45.40 41.93
C ALA A 200 -14.08 45.18 43.03
N GLY A 201 -13.78 46.24 43.80
CA GLY A 201 -12.88 46.19 44.96
C GLY A 201 -13.37 45.31 46.12
N MET A 202 -14.69 45.18 46.28
CA MET A 202 -15.30 44.33 47.31
C MET A 202 -15.31 42.85 46.85
N ILE A 203 -15.77 42.60 45.61
CA ILE A 203 -15.92 41.23 45.08
C ILE A 203 -14.54 40.54 44.88
N LEU A 204 -13.51 41.29 44.48
CA LEU A 204 -12.20 40.71 44.18
C LEU A 204 -11.26 40.55 45.39
N LYS A 205 -11.62 41.15 46.56
CA LYS A 205 -10.86 40.97 47.82
C LYS A 205 -11.11 39.64 48.51
N ASP A 206 -12.28 39.02 48.30
CA ASP A 206 -12.66 37.75 48.93
C ASP A 206 -12.33 36.51 48.11
N GLY A 207 -11.82 36.67 46.87
CA GLY A 207 -11.48 35.61 45.95
C GLY A 207 -9.98 35.52 45.66
N GLY A 208 -9.19 35.04 46.61
CA GLY A 208 -7.79 34.66 46.41
C GLY A 208 -7.64 33.49 45.45
N GLY A 209 -7.94 33.68 44.18
CA GLY A 209 -7.73 32.70 43.10
C GLY A 209 -6.43 32.99 42.34
N LYS A 210 -5.52 32.06 42.37
CA LYS A 210 -4.24 32.07 41.62
C LYS A 210 -4.43 32.48 40.14
N GLN A 211 -3.53 33.31 39.66
CA GLN A 211 -3.34 33.65 38.24
C GLN A 211 -2.99 32.40 37.42
#